data_b836fb20dccc3e62f646425c8f361139
#
_entry.id   b836fb20dccc3e62f646425c8f361139
#
_cell.length_a   1.000
_cell.length_b   1.000
_cell.length_c   1.000
_cell.angle_alpha   90.00
_cell.angle_beta   90.00
_cell.angle_gamma   90.00
#
_symmetry.space_group_name_H-M   'P 1'
#
loop_
_entity.id
_entity.type
_entity.pdbx_description
1 polymer ?
#
loop_
_entity_poly.entity_id
_entity_poly.type
_entity_poly.pdbx_seq_one_letter_code
_entity_poly.pdbx_strand_id
1 'polypeptide(L)'
;MSVLVLLAFFCLYMPSYAEESSCSLHPDSCAWKPLFADDLSNTVKPDGVWTVENGELTASKDEAIWTDREYENFILDLEFKNAEETNSGVIIYCSDLKNWIPNSIEIQIADDFAEKWAQSPKSWQCGAIFGHLPASKSVVKKPGEWNRMTLRCAGKIIEVILNNEKINEINLDDYTSAKVNPDGTEIPAWLSKPKSELATKGRIGFQGKHGNAPVWFRNIRIFETASN
;
A
#
# COMPACT_ATOMS: atom_id res chain seq x y z
N MET A 1 -12.65 -0.40 82.26
CA MET A 1 -11.66 0.18 81.32
C MET A 1 -11.77 -0.59 80.00
N SER A 2 -12.49 -0.02 79.07
CA SER A 2 -12.65 -0.63 77.76
C SER A 2 -11.72 0.06 76.76
N VAL A 3 -10.84 -0.71 76.12
CA VAL A 3 -9.90 -0.23 75.11
C VAL A 3 -10.58 -0.37 73.75
N LEU A 4 -10.80 0.76 73.12
CA LEU A 4 -11.33 0.84 71.76
C LEU A 4 -10.18 0.73 70.75
N VAL A 5 -10.13 -0.34 69.99
CA VAL A 5 -9.14 -0.52 68.86
C VAL A 5 -9.73 0.06 67.55
N LEU A 6 -9.15 1.15 67.11
CA LEU A 6 -9.49 1.77 65.80
C LEU A 6 -8.72 1.04 64.74
N LEU A 7 -9.41 0.28 63.86
CA LEU A 7 -8.85 -0.25 62.61
C LEU A 7 -8.94 0.80 61.52
N ALA A 8 -7.77 1.34 61.13
CA ALA A 8 -7.67 2.20 59.94
C ALA A 8 -7.59 1.35 58.66
N PHE A 9 -8.62 1.45 57.83
CA PHE A 9 -8.59 0.89 56.48
C PHE A 9 -7.74 1.79 55.57
N PHE A 10 -6.57 1.31 55.22
CA PHE A 10 -5.76 1.91 54.15
C PHE A 10 -6.29 1.44 52.78
N CYS A 11 -7.04 2.31 52.10
CA CYS A 11 -7.46 2.09 50.73
C CYS A 11 -6.26 2.36 49.81
N LEU A 12 -5.60 1.29 49.37
CA LEU A 12 -4.56 1.37 48.36
C LEU A 12 -5.19 1.78 47.00
N TYR A 13 -5.00 3.03 46.65
CA TYR A 13 -5.34 3.55 45.34
C TYR A 13 -4.31 2.99 44.36
N MET A 14 -4.67 1.93 43.64
CA MET A 14 -3.91 1.49 42.49
C MET A 14 -4.22 2.43 41.33
N PRO A 15 -3.22 3.11 40.73
CA PRO A 15 -3.47 3.83 39.49
C PRO A 15 -3.81 2.79 38.42
N SER A 16 -5.00 2.91 37.81
CA SER A 16 -5.32 2.17 36.62
C SER A 16 -4.37 2.66 35.52
N TYR A 17 -3.48 1.81 35.07
CA TYR A 17 -2.78 2.00 33.82
C TYR A 17 -3.86 2.00 32.74
N ALA A 18 -4.16 3.20 32.24
CA ALA A 18 -4.90 3.31 31.00
C ALA A 18 -4.04 2.58 29.92
N GLU A 19 -4.59 1.52 29.35
CA GLU A 19 -4.07 0.94 28.11
C GLU A 19 -3.93 2.11 27.13
N GLU A 20 -2.69 2.46 26.76
CA GLU A 20 -2.44 3.28 25.59
C GLU A 20 -3.11 2.56 24.41
N SER A 21 -4.24 3.07 23.97
CA SER A 21 -4.87 2.61 22.74
C SER A 21 -3.82 2.76 21.64
N SER A 22 -3.29 1.65 21.15
CA SER A 22 -2.37 1.64 20.02
C SER A 22 -3.05 2.38 18.87
N CYS A 23 -2.61 3.61 18.60
CA CYS A 23 -3.14 4.41 17.49
C CYS A 23 -2.93 3.60 16.21
N SER A 24 -4.02 3.25 15.53
CA SER A 24 -3.95 2.50 14.28
C SER A 24 -3.09 3.27 13.28
N LEU A 25 -2.12 2.60 12.67
CA LEU A 25 -1.31 3.17 11.59
C LEU A 25 -2.14 3.44 10.34
N HIS A 26 -3.29 2.78 10.20
CA HIS A 26 -4.28 3.08 9.18
C HIS A 26 -5.15 4.24 9.68
N PRO A 27 -5.04 5.44 9.10
CA PRO A 27 -5.80 6.59 9.58
C PRO A 27 -7.29 6.39 9.34
N ASP A 28 -8.10 6.94 10.23
CA ASP A 28 -9.54 7.07 10.02
C ASP A 28 -9.90 8.55 9.94
N SER A 29 -10.71 8.93 8.95
CA SER A 29 -11.06 10.31 8.68
C SER A 29 -12.42 10.41 7.99
N CYS A 30 -13.23 11.39 8.39
CA CYS A 30 -14.46 11.73 7.68
C CYS A 30 -14.21 12.42 6.32
N ALA A 31 -12.97 12.80 6.02
CA ALA A 31 -12.59 13.47 4.77
C ALA A 31 -12.20 12.49 3.65
N TRP A 32 -12.27 11.18 3.89
CA TRP A 32 -12.05 10.17 2.85
C TRP A 32 -13.04 10.31 1.70
N LYS A 33 -12.52 10.20 0.48
CA LYS A 33 -13.31 10.11 -0.75
C LYS A 33 -13.04 8.78 -1.44
N PRO A 34 -14.03 8.14 -2.09
CA PRO A 34 -13.76 7.01 -2.97
C PRO A 34 -12.74 7.42 -4.05
N LEU A 35 -11.76 6.57 -4.33
CA LEU A 35 -10.81 6.81 -5.42
C LEU A 35 -11.49 6.62 -6.77
N PHE A 36 -12.29 5.57 -6.89
CA PHE A 36 -13.07 5.25 -8.08
C PHE A 36 -14.55 5.41 -7.79
N ALA A 37 -15.30 5.88 -8.77
CA ALA A 37 -16.77 5.84 -8.74
C ALA A 37 -17.25 4.39 -8.86
N ASP A 38 -18.43 4.09 -8.31
CA ASP A 38 -19.01 2.73 -8.32
C ASP A 38 -19.18 2.17 -9.73
N ASP A 39 -19.45 3.04 -10.72
CA ASP A 39 -19.59 2.71 -12.14
C ASP A 39 -18.26 2.81 -12.92
N LEU A 40 -17.15 3.11 -12.24
CA LEU A 40 -15.83 3.33 -12.82
C LEU A 40 -15.79 4.45 -13.88
N SER A 41 -16.74 5.38 -13.88
CA SER A 41 -16.83 6.48 -14.88
C SER A 41 -15.67 7.46 -14.80
N ASN A 42 -15.01 7.58 -13.62
CA ASN A 42 -13.83 8.41 -13.38
C ASN A 42 -12.51 7.64 -13.56
N THR A 43 -12.46 6.69 -14.49
CA THR A 43 -11.27 5.86 -14.73
C THR A 43 -10.86 5.83 -16.19
N VAL A 44 -9.56 5.58 -16.42
CA VAL A 44 -9.00 5.18 -17.72
C VAL A 44 -8.65 3.70 -17.62
N LYS A 45 -9.36 2.89 -18.39
CA LYS A 45 -9.22 1.43 -18.37
C LYS A 45 -9.64 0.82 -19.72
N PRO A 46 -9.18 -0.39 -20.06
CA PRO A 46 -9.72 -1.15 -21.20
C PRO A 46 -11.15 -1.58 -20.94
N ASP A 47 -11.97 -1.55 -21.99
CA ASP A 47 -13.37 -1.98 -21.90
C ASP A 47 -13.50 -3.46 -21.53
N GLY A 48 -14.43 -3.77 -20.63
CA GLY A 48 -14.77 -5.13 -20.22
C GLY A 48 -13.68 -5.89 -19.45
N VAL A 49 -12.59 -5.22 -19.04
CA VAL A 49 -11.52 -5.85 -18.26
C VAL A 49 -11.75 -5.71 -16.76
N TRP A 50 -12.09 -4.53 -16.31
CA TRP A 50 -12.31 -4.25 -14.90
C TRP A 50 -13.80 -4.19 -14.57
N THR A 51 -14.20 -4.90 -13.52
CA THR A 51 -15.58 -4.95 -13.03
C THR A 51 -15.63 -4.71 -11.54
N VAL A 52 -16.76 -4.17 -11.08
CA VAL A 52 -17.12 -4.09 -9.65
C VAL A 52 -18.29 -5.01 -9.41
N GLU A 53 -18.09 -6.03 -8.58
CA GLU A 53 -19.14 -6.98 -8.20
C GLU A 53 -19.19 -7.06 -6.66
N ASN A 54 -20.35 -6.81 -6.08
CA ASN A 54 -20.56 -6.81 -4.63
C ASN A 54 -19.59 -5.88 -3.86
N GLY A 55 -19.19 -4.74 -4.47
CA GLY A 55 -18.23 -3.81 -3.90
C GLY A 55 -16.76 -4.25 -4.01
N GLU A 56 -16.47 -5.34 -4.70
CA GLU A 56 -15.12 -5.82 -4.99
C GLU A 56 -14.74 -5.49 -6.43
N LEU A 57 -13.66 -4.74 -6.63
CA LEU A 57 -13.06 -4.42 -7.92
C LEU A 57 -12.09 -5.54 -8.31
N THR A 58 -12.20 -6.07 -9.51
CA THR A 58 -11.29 -7.10 -10.03
C THR A 58 -11.08 -6.97 -11.53
N ALA A 59 -9.99 -7.57 -12.03
CA ALA A 59 -9.66 -7.60 -13.45
C ALA A 59 -9.76 -9.00 -14.05
N SER A 60 -10.25 -9.08 -15.28
CA SER A 60 -10.30 -10.32 -16.06
C SER A 60 -8.99 -10.59 -16.83
N LYS A 61 -8.11 -9.57 -17.00
CA LYS A 61 -6.86 -9.64 -17.76
C LYS A 61 -5.73 -8.86 -17.07
N ASP A 62 -4.50 -9.03 -17.57
CA ASP A 62 -3.32 -8.26 -17.17
C ASP A 62 -3.30 -6.88 -17.85
N GLU A 63 -4.20 -6.03 -17.41
CA GLU A 63 -4.37 -4.66 -17.91
C GLU A 63 -4.63 -3.73 -16.73
N ALA A 64 -4.00 -2.57 -16.72
CA ALA A 64 -4.14 -1.63 -15.61
C ALA A 64 -5.43 -0.79 -15.70
N ILE A 65 -5.96 -0.41 -14.52
CA ILE A 65 -6.95 0.66 -14.36
C ILE A 65 -6.28 1.87 -13.75
N TRP A 66 -6.67 3.07 -14.17
CA TRP A 66 -6.07 4.33 -13.75
C TRP A 66 -7.12 5.33 -13.35
N THR A 67 -6.77 6.23 -12.43
CA THR A 67 -7.59 7.43 -12.19
C THR A 67 -7.63 8.30 -13.44
N ASP A 68 -8.72 9.02 -13.65
CA ASP A 68 -8.88 10.00 -14.75
C ASP A 68 -8.13 11.31 -14.51
N ARG A 69 -7.66 11.54 -13.27
CA ARG A 69 -6.86 12.70 -12.87
C ARG A 69 -5.60 12.31 -12.12
N GLU A 70 -4.71 13.26 -11.93
CA GLU A 70 -3.46 13.12 -11.22
C GLU A 70 -3.59 13.53 -9.75
N TYR A 71 -2.72 12.94 -8.92
CA TYR A 71 -2.58 13.21 -7.49
C TYR A 71 -1.13 13.49 -7.16
N GLU A 72 -0.88 14.32 -6.15
CA GLU A 72 0.46 14.72 -5.74
C GLU A 72 0.77 14.32 -4.30
N ASN A 73 0.13 14.98 -3.31
CA ASN A 73 0.27 14.65 -1.89
C ASN A 73 -1.04 14.04 -1.41
N PHE A 74 -0.99 12.80 -0.95
CA PHE A 74 -2.20 12.07 -0.59
C PHE A 74 -1.92 10.93 0.39
N ILE A 75 -2.98 10.47 1.02
CA ILE A 75 -3.05 9.18 1.68
C ILE A 75 -4.03 8.33 0.90
N LEU A 76 -3.60 7.17 0.43
CA LEU A 76 -4.42 6.15 -0.23
C LEU A 76 -4.60 4.99 0.73
N ASP A 77 -5.85 4.60 0.97
CA ASP A 77 -6.19 3.46 1.83
C ASP A 77 -7.09 2.50 1.07
N LEU A 78 -6.76 1.22 1.11
CA LEU A 78 -7.49 0.18 0.39
C LEU A 78 -7.36 -1.17 1.07
N GLU A 79 -8.25 -2.09 0.70
CA GLU A 79 -8.09 -3.50 1.02
C GLU A 79 -7.90 -4.31 -0.26
N PHE A 80 -7.03 -5.31 -0.20
CA PHE A 80 -6.83 -6.27 -1.29
C PHE A 80 -6.87 -7.70 -0.79
N LYS A 81 -7.23 -8.62 -1.67
CA LYS A 81 -7.28 -10.06 -1.42
C LYS A 81 -6.58 -10.79 -2.56
N ASN A 82 -5.58 -11.59 -2.21
CA ASN A 82 -4.83 -12.41 -3.15
C ASN A 82 -5.52 -13.75 -3.39
N ALA A 83 -5.44 -14.27 -4.63
CA ALA A 83 -5.50 -15.70 -4.88
C ALA A 83 -4.11 -16.33 -4.75
N GLU A 84 -4.03 -17.67 -4.88
CA GLU A 84 -2.75 -18.35 -5.01
C GLU A 84 -1.97 -17.84 -6.24
N GLU A 85 -0.67 -17.66 -6.09
CA GLU A 85 0.26 -17.13 -7.09
C GLU A 85 -0.03 -15.69 -7.59
N THR A 86 -0.87 -14.92 -6.92
CA THR A 86 -1.18 -13.53 -7.31
C THR A 86 0.10 -12.72 -7.54
N ASN A 87 0.09 -11.96 -8.65
CA ASN A 87 1.01 -10.88 -8.97
C ASN A 87 0.21 -9.68 -9.47
N SER A 88 0.32 -8.58 -8.77
CA SER A 88 -0.37 -7.32 -9.02
C SER A 88 0.37 -6.19 -8.33
N GLY A 89 -0.14 -4.96 -8.38
CA GLY A 89 0.47 -3.82 -7.70
C GLY A 89 -0.45 -2.62 -7.61
N VAL A 90 -0.16 -1.76 -6.64
CA VAL A 90 -0.68 -0.40 -6.57
C VAL A 90 0.36 0.53 -7.16
N ILE A 91 -0.03 1.27 -8.19
CA ILE A 91 0.86 2.13 -8.97
C ILE A 91 0.53 3.58 -8.62
N ILE A 92 1.56 4.37 -8.28
CA ILE A 92 1.43 5.78 -7.94
C ILE A 92 2.36 6.64 -8.79
N TYR A 93 2.07 7.94 -8.88
CA TYR A 93 2.87 8.93 -9.61
C TYR A 93 3.09 8.60 -11.09
N CYS A 94 2.17 7.83 -11.71
CA CYS A 94 2.30 7.48 -13.12
C CYS A 94 2.13 8.72 -14.00
N SER A 95 3.20 9.08 -14.73
CA SER A 95 3.25 10.22 -15.65
C SER A 95 3.07 9.83 -17.12
N ASP A 96 3.18 8.54 -17.45
CA ASP A 96 3.00 8.02 -18.82
C ASP A 96 2.29 6.66 -18.77
N LEU A 97 0.99 6.64 -19.09
CA LEU A 97 0.18 5.42 -19.04
C LEU A 97 0.60 4.35 -20.08
N LYS A 98 1.23 4.74 -21.17
CA LYS A 98 1.67 3.82 -22.23
C LYS A 98 2.99 3.13 -21.88
N ASN A 99 3.83 3.82 -21.10
CA ASN A 99 5.12 3.33 -20.64
C ASN A 99 5.24 3.51 -19.12
N TRP A 100 4.27 2.99 -18.39
CA TRP A 100 4.10 3.27 -16.96
C TRP A 100 5.19 2.66 -16.07
N ILE A 101 5.74 1.50 -16.44
CA ILE A 101 6.69 0.76 -15.60
C ILE A 101 7.90 1.63 -15.16
N PRO A 102 8.68 2.26 -16.06
CA PRO A 102 9.78 3.14 -15.64
C PRO A 102 9.31 4.52 -15.17
N ASN A 103 8.06 4.92 -15.45
CA ASN A 103 7.53 6.27 -15.19
C ASN A 103 6.54 6.32 -14.03
N SER A 104 6.66 5.40 -13.08
CA SER A 104 5.84 5.32 -11.88
C SER A 104 6.57 4.63 -10.72
N ILE A 105 5.91 4.56 -9.60
CA ILE A 105 6.29 3.73 -8.44
C ILE A 105 5.22 2.67 -8.28
N GLU A 106 5.63 1.41 -8.19
CA GLU A 106 4.75 0.28 -7.91
C GLU A 106 4.99 -0.25 -6.51
N ILE A 107 3.93 -0.38 -5.73
CA ILE A 107 3.90 -1.10 -4.46
C ILE A 107 3.39 -2.50 -4.77
N GLN A 108 4.26 -3.48 -4.63
CA GLN A 108 4.01 -4.86 -5.04
C GLN A 108 2.88 -5.50 -4.24
N ILE A 109 2.02 -6.23 -4.94
CA ILE A 109 1.06 -7.16 -4.36
C ILE A 109 1.39 -8.56 -4.91
N ALA A 110 1.86 -9.44 -4.05
CA ALA A 110 2.21 -10.82 -4.41
C ALA A 110 1.72 -11.80 -3.35
N ASP A 111 1.54 -13.05 -3.76
CA ASP A 111 1.31 -14.16 -2.83
C ASP A 111 2.66 -14.70 -2.34
N ASP A 112 3.19 -14.13 -1.27
CA ASP A 112 4.48 -14.51 -0.71
C ASP A 112 4.51 -15.95 -0.14
N PHE A 113 3.36 -16.64 -0.07
CA PHE A 113 3.26 -18.06 0.36
C PHE A 113 3.50 -19.02 -0.81
N ALA A 114 3.29 -18.60 -2.05
CA ALA A 114 3.63 -19.39 -3.22
C ALA A 114 5.15 -19.51 -3.38
N GLU A 115 5.63 -20.72 -3.69
CA GLU A 115 7.07 -21.02 -3.79
C GLU A 115 7.80 -20.04 -4.73
N LYS A 116 7.19 -19.72 -5.87
CA LYS A 116 7.71 -18.77 -6.85
C LYS A 116 8.03 -17.41 -6.23
N TRP A 117 7.13 -16.86 -5.42
CA TRP A 117 7.29 -15.54 -4.82
C TRP A 117 8.16 -15.60 -3.56
N ALA A 118 8.04 -16.65 -2.76
CA ALA A 118 8.88 -16.87 -1.58
C ALA A 118 10.38 -16.93 -1.93
N GLN A 119 10.71 -17.46 -3.11
CA GLN A 119 12.09 -17.59 -3.62
C GLN A 119 12.51 -16.41 -4.50
N SER A 120 11.63 -15.49 -4.84
CA SER A 120 11.95 -14.30 -5.64
C SER A 120 12.79 -13.29 -4.84
N PRO A 121 13.45 -12.32 -5.50
CA PRO A 121 14.10 -11.21 -4.81
C PRO A 121 13.14 -10.54 -3.83
N LYS A 122 13.62 -10.17 -2.64
CA LYS A 122 12.78 -9.56 -1.59
C LYS A 122 12.09 -8.27 -2.06
N SER A 123 12.71 -7.53 -2.98
CA SER A 123 12.12 -6.35 -3.61
C SER A 123 10.98 -6.66 -4.61
N TRP A 124 10.63 -7.95 -4.80
CA TRP A 124 9.52 -8.41 -5.63
C TRP A 124 8.38 -9.03 -4.79
N GLN A 125 8.53 -9.08 -3.47
CA GLN A 125 7.54 -9.60 -2.56
C GLN A 125 6.53 -8.53 -2.14
N CYS A 126 5.43 -8.96 -1.53
CA CYS A 126 4.31 -8.08 -1.17
C CYS A 126 4.75 -6.91 -0.27
N GLY A 127 4.31 -5.71 -0.61
CA GLY A 127 4.62 -4.48 0.12
C GLY A 127 5.98 -3.85 -0.23
N ALA A 128 6.78 -4.48 -1.10
CA ALA A 128 8.01 -3.87 -1.60
C ALA A 128 7.71 -2.68 -2.52
N ILE A 129 8.64 -1.72 -2.57
CA ILE A 129 8.74 -0.81 -3.72
C ILE A 129 9.41 -1.62 -4.83
N PHE A 130 8.62 -2.06 -5.80
CA PHE A 130 8.98 -3.11 -6.75
C PHE A 130 10.34 -2.87 -7.42
N GLY A 131 11.24 -3.85 -7.28
CA GLY A 131 12.60 -3.82 -7.82
C GLY A 131 13.57 -2.87 -7.11
N HIS A 132 13.12 -2.14 -6.07
CA HIS A 132 13.94 -1.12 -5.40
C HIS A 132 14.15 -1.37 -3.90
N LEU A 133 13.10 -1.39 -3.10
CA LEU A 133 13.19 -1.49 -1.65
C LEU A 133 12.30 -2.64 -1.15
N PRO A 134 12.88 -3.70 -0.57
CA PRO A 134 12.09 -4.77 0.02
C PRO A 134 11.30 -4.29 1.24
N ALA A 135 10.16 -4.93 1.50
CA ALA A 135 9.47 -4.72 2.77
C ALA A 135 10.35 -5.15 3.94
N SER A 136 10.38 -4.35 5.00
CA SER A 136 11.15 -4.63 6.22
C SER A 136 10.62 -5.85 6.99
N LYS A 137 9.33 -6.19 6.76
CA LYS A 137 8.63 -7.34 7.34
C LYS A 137 7.67 -7.91 6.30
N SER A 138 7.50 -9.22 6.27
CA SER A 138 6.39 -9.87 5.56
C SER A 138 5.20 -10.01 6.52
N VAL A 139 4.14 -9.26 6.26
CA VAL A 139 2.91 -9.24 7.05
C VAL A 139 1.66 -9.45 6.19
N VAL A 140 1.85 -9.82 4.93
CA VAL A 140 0.75 -10.22 4.05
C VAL A 140 0.09 -11.48 4.57
N LYS A 141 -1.23 -11.53 4.49
CA LYS A 141 -2.03 -12.70 4.88
C LYS A 141 -2.09 -13.72 3.75
N LYS A 142 -2.49 -14.93 4.09
CA LYS A 142 -2.64 -16.03 3.12
C LYS A 142 -3.64 -15.71 2.02
N PRO A 143 -3.51 -16.33 0.85
CA PRO A 143 -4.52 -16.24 -0.20
C PRO A 143 -5.94 -16.47 0.33
N GLY A 144 -6.90 -15.66 -0.16
CA GLY A 144 -8.29 -15.66 0.30
C GLY A 144 -8.58 -14.73 1.47
N GLU A 145 -7.58 -14.20 2.16
CA GLU A 145 -7.75 -13.25 3.26
C GLU A 145 -7.60 -11.79 2.80
N TRP A 146 -8.39 -10.89 3.40
CA TRP A 146 -8.28 -9.45 3.15
C TRP A 146 -7.11 -8.84 3.89
N ASN A 147 -6.27 -8.12 3.15
CA ASN A 147 -5.19 -7.26 3.64
C ASN A 147 -5.62 -5.81 3.56
N ARG A 148 -5.18 -4.97 4.48
CA ARG A 148 -5.37 -3.51 4.40
C ARG A 148 -4.03 -2.84 4.16
N MET A 149 -3.96 -2.01 3.12
CA MET A 149 -2.79 -1.22 2.74
C MET A 149 -3.11 0.26 2.84
N THR A 150 -2.21 1.02 3.44
CA THR A 150 -2.23 2.49 3.43
C THR A 150 -0.91 3.00 2.87
N LEU A 151 -0.99 3.87 1.88
CA LEU A 151 0.15 4.60 1.32
C LEU A 151 0.06 6.06 1.76
N ARG A 152 1.13 6.61 2.33
CA ARG A 152 1.27 8.04 2.59
C ARG A 152 2.30 8.60 1.64
N CYS A 153 1.88 9.52 0.79
CA CYS A 153 2.70 10.10 -0.27
C CYS A 153 2.81 11.60 -0.05
N ALA A 154 4.01 12.08 0.25
CA ALA A 154 4.33 13.48 0.49
C ALA A 154 5.59 13.87 -0.30
N GLY A 155 5.41 14.41 -1.51
CA GLY A 155 6.50 14.67 -2.43
C GLY A 155 7.32 13.40 -2.70
N LYS A 156 8.61 13.42 -2.36
CA LYS A 156 9.55 12.31 -2.57
C LYS A 156 9.50 11.22 -1.50
N ILE A 157 8.76 11.43 -0.41
CA ILE A 157 8.64 10.46 0.69
C ILE A 157 7.38 9.62 0.50
N ILE A 158 7.54 8.31 0.51
CA ILE A 158 6.44 7.35 0.42
C ILE A 158 6.56 6.37 1.57
N GLU A 159 5.51 6.27 2.39
CA GLU A 159 5.38 5.25 3.43
C GLU A 159 4.37 4.20 3.00
N VAL A 160 4.67 2.94 3.30
CA VAL A 160 3.76 1.80 3.08
C VAL A 160 3.43 1.16 4.43
N ILE A 161 2.14 1.13 4.74
CA ILE A 161 1.59 0.45 5.91
C ILE A 161 0.76 -0.74 5.40
N LEU A 162 1.03 -1.93 5.90
CA LEU A 162 0.31 -3.15 5.58
C LEU A 162 -0.12 -3.86 6.86
N ASN A 163 -1.41 -4.15 7.00
CA ASN A 163 -1.97 -4.85 8.16
C ASN A 163 -1.54 -4.26 9.50
N ASN A 164 -1.60 -2.93 9.62
CA ASN A 164 -1.23 -2.14 10.80
C ASN A 164 0.28 -2.16 11.17
N GLU A 165 1.14 -2.49 10.21
CA GLU A 165 2.60 -2.42 10.34
C GLU A 165 3.18 -1.46 9.28
N LYS A 166 4.00 -0.49 9.67
CA LYS A 166 4.81 0.27 8.70
C LYS A 166 5.93 -0.64 8.22
N ILE A 167 5.88 -1.01 6.95
CA ILE A 167 6.80 -1.98 6.34
C ILE A 167 7.80 -1.34 5.39
N ASN A 168 7.53 -0.13 4.92
CA ASN A 168 8.43 0.62 4.06
C ASN A 168 8.33 2.13 4.30
N GLU A 169 9.47 2.79 4.08
CA GLU A 169 9.58 4.23 3.88
C GLU A 169 10.72 4.46 2.88
N ILE A 170 10.43 5.12 1.79
CA ILE A 170 11.42 5.45 0.76
C ILE A 170 11.49 6.95 0.55
N ASN A 171 12.71 7.49 0.46
CA ASN A 171 12.97 8.80 -0.12
C ASN A 171 13.47 8.60 -1.56
N LEU A 172 12.70 9.04 -2.54
CA LEU A 172 13.03 8.86 -3.96
C LEU A 172 14.35 9.56 -4.34
N ASP A 173 14.76 10.61 -3.63
CA ASP A 173 16.01 11.32 -3.92
C ASP A 173 17.26 10.47 -3.66
N ASP A 174 17.16 9.41 -2.85
CA ASP A 174 18.26 8.47 -2.60
C ASP A 174 18.50 7.51 -3.77
N TYR A 175 17.53 7.37 -4.70
CA TYR A 175 17.55 6.43 -5.83
C TYR A 175 17.95 7.13 -7.13
N THR A 176 19.21 7.54 -7.21
CA THR A 176 19.80 8.34 -8.30
C THR A 176 20.32 7.53 -9.49
N SER A 177 20.36 6.21 -9.38
CA SER A 177 20.84 5.31 -10.43
C SER A 177 19.68 4.61 -11.14
N ALA A 178 19.83 4.38 -12.45
CA ALA A 178 18.94 3.55 -13.24
C ALA A 178 19.34 2.05 -13.24
N LYS A 179 20.43 1.68 -12.59
CA LYS A 179 21.03 0.33 -12.68
C LYS A 179 21.25 -0.35 -11.34
N VAL A 180 21.49 0.42 -10.30
CA VAL A 180 21.88 -0.10 -8.99
C VAL A 180 21.16 0.68 -7.89
N ASN A 181 20.52 -0.04 -6.98
CA ASN A 181 19.89 0.51 -5.78
C ASN A 181 20.95 1.02 -4.77
N PRO A 182 20.56 1.86 -3.80
CA PRO A 182 21.50 2.35 -2.77
C PRO A 182 22.20 1.24 -1.97
N ASP A 183 21.58 0.08 -1.84
CA ASP A 183 22.13 -1.10 -1.15
C ASP A 183 23.06 -1.96 -2.03
N GLY A 184 23.31 -1.55 -3.28
CA GLY A 184 24.16 -2.25 -4.24
C GLY A 184 23.44 -3.33 -5.06
N THR A 185 22.15 -3.59 -4.86
CA THR A 185 21.39 -4.55 -5.66
C THR A 185 21.09 -4.00 -7.06
N GLU A 186 21.06 -4.88 -8.06
CA GLU A 186 20.77 -4.49 -9.45
C GLU A 186 19.30 -4.15 -9.63
N ILE A 187 19.05 -3.08 -10.39
CA ILE A 187 17.71 -2.68 -10.84
C ILE A 187 17.40 -3.39 -12.15
N PRO A 188 16.25 -4.08 -12.28
CA PRO A 188 15.83 -4.68 -13.55
C PRO A 188 15.83 -3.67 -14.69
N ALA A 189 16.28 -4.09 -15.87
CA ALA A 189 16.44 -3.21 -17.04
C ALA A 189 15.15 -2.49 -17.48
N TRP A 190 13.98 -3.06 -17.20
CA TRP A 190 12.69 -2.46 -17.50
C TRP A 190 12.24 -1.37 -16.50
N LEU A 191 12.96 -1.24 -15.35
CA LEU A 191 12.80 -0.16 -14.37
C LEU A 191 13.85 0.95 -14.54
N SER A 192 14.38 1.12 -15.73
CA SER A 192 15.60 1.82 -16.11
C SER A 192 15.59 3.36 -15.97
N LYS A 193 14.81 3.90 -15.05
CA LYS A 193 14.79 5.34 -14.74
C LYS A 193 15.12 5.57 -13.28
N PRO A 194 16.05 6.51 -12.95
CA PRO A 194 16.28 6.90 -11.57
C PRO A 194 15.00 7.38 -10.90
N LYS A 195 14.70 6.89 -9.70
CA LYS A 195 13.46 7.31 -9.01
C LYS A 195 13.53 8.76 -8.53
N SER A 196 14.73 9.30 -8.31
CA SER A 196 14.94 10.72 -8.03
C SER A 196 14.47 11.66 -9.15
N GLU A 197 14.39 11.17 -10.40
CA GLU A 197 13.94 11.93 -11.56
C GLU A 197 12.44 11.82 -11.83
N LEU A 198 11.71 10.99 -11.06
CA LEU A 198 10.27 10.86 -11.25
C LEU A 198 9.52 12.10 -10.77
N ALA A 199 8.48 12.47 -11.51
CA ALA A 199 7.49 13.42 -11.03
C ALA A 199 6.78 12.85 -9.80
N THR A 200 6.53 13.69 -8.81
CA THR A 200 5.76 13.36 -7.60
C THR A 200 4.28 13.71 -7.73
N LYS A 201 3.85 13.88 -8.98
CA LYS A 201 2.47 14.07 -9.38
C LYS A 201 2.17 13.18 -10.57
N GLY A 202 1.08 12.43 -10.49
CA GLY A 202 0.69 11.51 -11.54
C GLY A 202 -0.57 10.75 -11.20
N ARG A 203 -0.96 9.87 -12.09
CA ARG A 203 -2.14 9.03 -11.91
C ARG A 203 -1.84 7.91 -10.93
N ILE A 204 -2.91 7.46 -10.26
CA ILE A 204 -2.90 6.25 -9.43
C ILE A 204 -3.54 5.14 -10.26
N GLY A 205 -2.97 3.94 -10.20
CA GLY A 205 -3.51 2.78 -10.90
C GLY A 205 -3.34 1.49 -10.13
N PHE A 206 -4.03 0.46 -10.60
CA PHE A 206 -3.87 -0.91 -10.13
C PHE A 206 -3.54 -1.81 -11.31
N GLN A 207 -2.55 -2.66 -11.14
CA GLN A 207 -2.23 -3.69 -12.12
C GLN A 207 -3.32 -4.78 -12.09
N GLY A 208 -3.69 -5.29 -13.26
CA GLY A 208 -4.62 -6.40 -13.38
C GLY A 208 -4.01 -7.73 -12.95
N LYS A 209 -4.62 -8.84 -13.36
CA LYS A 209 -4.17 -10.17 -12.97
C LYS A 209 -2.94 -10.62 -13.79
N HIS A 210 -1.78 -10.15 -13.44
CA HIS A 210 -0.54 -10.59 -14.06
C HIS A 210 -0.27 -12.07 -13.70
N GLY A 211 0.09 -12.89 -14.70
CA GLY A 211 0.27 -14.33 -14.51
C GLY A 211 -1.04 -15.14 -14.31
N ASN A 212 -2.20 -14.53 -14.63
CA ASN A 212 -3.54 -15.13 -14.58
C ASN A 212 -4.14 -15.39 -13.18
N ALA A 213 -3.44 -15.15 -12.09
CA ALA A 213 -3.99 -15.26 -10.75
C ALA A 213 -4.82 -14.01 -10.41
N PRO A 214 -6.06 -14.15 -9.94
CA PRO A 214 -6.93 -13.03 -9.66
C PRO A 214 -6.49 -12.27 -8.40
N VAL A 215 -6.85 -10.99 -8.37
CA VAL A 215 -6.75 -10.09 -7.22
C VAL A 215 -8.04 -9.30 -7.11
N TRP A 216 -8.46 -9.03 -5.88
CA TRP A 216 -9.65 -8.23 -5.59
C TRP A 216 -9.28 -7.05 -4.71
N PHE A 217 -9.91 -5.92 -4.97
CA PHE A 217 -9.75 -4.67 -4.22
C PHE A 217 -11.11 -4.19 -3.72
N ARG A 218 -11.14 -3.56 -2.54
CA ARG A 218 -12.32 -2.90 -2.01
C ARG A 218 -11.95 -1.76 -1.07
N ASN A 219 -12.93 -0.97 -0.64
CA ASN A 219 -12.74 0.13 0.31
C ASN A 219 -11.63 1.10 -0.13
N ILE A 220 -11.52 1.32 -1.46
CA ILE A 220 -10.47 2.12 -2.08
C ILE A 220 -10.82 3.59 -1.90
N ARG A 221 -10.07 4.28 -1.05
CA ARG A 221 -10.36 5.66 -0.66
C ARG A 221 -9.10 6.50 -0.58
N ILE A 222 -9.25 7.78 -0.85
CA ILE A 222 -8.15 8.74 -0.91
C ILE A 222 -8.45 9.98 -0.06
N PHE A 223 -7.41 10.53 0.53
CA PHE A 223 -7.42 11.83 1.19
C PHE A 223 -6.25 12.66 0.66
N GLU A 224 -6.55 13.78 -0.01
CA GLU A 224 -5.51 14.70 -0.51
C GLU A 224 -5.04 15.60 0.63
N THR A 225 -3.75 15.61 0.87
CA THR A 225 -3.12 16.47 1.88
C THR A 225 -2.66 17.78 1.24
N ALA A 226 -2.59 18.85 2.03
CA ALA A 226 -2.05 20.13 1.55
C ALA A 226 -0.58 19.95 1.14
N SER A 227 -0.17 20.66 0.09
CA SER A 227 1.26 20.82 -0.22
C SER A 227 1.89 21.67 0.89
N ASN A 228 2.98 21.18 1.49
CA ASN A 228 3.77 21.94 2.45
C ASN A 228 4.54 23.04 1.74
#